data_7c504ca2067c9bb3ed9f88345457c5f3
#
_entry.id   7c504ca2067c9bb3ed9f88345457c5f3
#
_cell.length_a   1.000
_cell.length_b   1.000
_cell.length_c   1.000
_cell.angle_alpha   90.00
_cell.angle_beta   90.00
_cell.angle_gamma   90.00
#
_symmetry.space_group_name_H-M   'P 1'
#
loop_
_entity.id
_entity.type
_entity.pdbx_description
1 polymer ?
#
loop_
_entity_poly.entity_id
_entity_poly.type
_entity_poly.pdbx_seq_one_letter_code
_entity_poly.pdbx_strand_id
1 'polypeptide(L)'
;MRSIRLKKIIAVAMIFVMGASVYGCTGTNASGSKNDDVVVEDSNSNNDGANDETVVEDEEENNEQISNTEENSEDKSKVEVFKLYSKDAEQGAEINLGEVEINKNESLENKLSKIASVLSEKAFDNLPISLTEIKDIDWKKIAVFNLDEMGNNAGNVQFSDYEGISWYNNFFAGSTGGEITEYTLIRNLLQTEYTGEWIDGVEFTYKGSKIEFDHVPELGEINYR
;
A
#
# COMPACT_ATOMS: atom_id res chain seq x y z
N MET A 1 -5.35 -57.33 2.34
CA MET A 1 -6.53 -56.87 1.55
C MET A 1 -6.47 -55.35 1.51
N ARG A 2 -6.06 -54.78 0.36
CA ARG A 2 -5.97 -53.33 0.18
C ARG A 2 -7.23 -52.81 -0.50
N SER A 3 -7.99 -51.97 0.16
CA SER A 3 -9.19 -51.32 -0.38
C SER A 3 -8.77 -50.13 -1.26
N ILE A 4 -9.06 -50.21 -2.54
CA ILE A 4 -8.87 -49.16 -3.53
C ILE A 4 -10.11 -48.28 -3.50
N ARG A 5 -10.01 -47.05 -3.03
CA ARG A 5 -11.08 -46.05 -3.11
C ARG A 5 -11.09 -45.38 -4.46
N LEU A 6 -12.12 -45.65 -5.23
CA LEU A 6 -12.44 -45.11 -6.53
C LEU A 6 -12.85 -43.64 -6.39
N LYS A 7 -12.03 -42.71 -6.90
CA LYS A 7 -12.36 -41.27 -6.97
C LYS A 7 -13.28 -41.04 -8.17
N LYS A 8 -14.51 -40.62 -7.92
CA LYS A 8 -15.48 -40.22 -8.96
C LYS A 8 -15.06 -38.83 -9.49
N ILE A 9 -14.66 -38.78 -10.76
CA ILE A 9 -14.46 -37.57 -11.51
C ILE A 9 -15.82 -37.12 -12.03
N ILE A 10 -16.32 -35.96 -11.56
CA ILE A 10 -17.50 -35.29 -12.10
C ILE A 10 -16.97 -34.24 -13.09
N ALA A 11 -17.19 -34.54 -14.38
CA ALA A 11 -16.94 -33.55 -15.45
C ALA A 11 -18.21 -32.67 -15.57
N VAL A 12 -18.08 -31.38 -15.27
CA VAL A 12 -19.12 -30.40 -15.53
C VAL A 12 -18.80 -29.72 -16.85
N ALA A 13 -19.63 -29.99 -17.86
CA ALA A 13 -19.59 -29.35 -19.17
C ALA A 13 -20.25 -27.95 -19.04
N MET A 14 -19.48 -26.89 -19.22
CA MET A 14 -20.03 -25.53 -19.36
C MET A 14 -20.45 -25.30 -20.82
N ILE A 15 -21.72 -25.09 -21.02
CA ILE A 15 -22.32 -24.63 -22.28
C ILE A 15 -22.17 -23.08 -22.32
N PHE A 16 -21.33 -22.60 -23.23
CA PHE A 16 -21.26 -21.17 -23.56
C PHE A 16 -22.42 -20.77 -24.46
N VAL A 17 -23.31 -19.93 -23.98
CA VAL A 17 -24.30 -19.24 -24.81
C VAL A 17 -23.76 -17.85 -25.12
N MET A 18 -23.30 -17.63 -26.35
CA MET A 18 -22.99 -16.31 -26.89
C MET A 18 -24.27 -15.57 -27.26
N GLY A 19 -24.62 -14.55 -26.49
CA GLY A 19 -25.64 -13.58 -26.83
C GLY A 19 -25.03 -12.35 -27.46
N ALA A 20 -25.12 -12.21 -28.77
CA ALA A 20 -24.77 -10.99 -29.49
C ALA A 20 -25.92 -9.98 -29.37
N SER A 21 -25.69 -8.84 -28.70
CA SER A 21 -26.60 -7.71 -28.71
C SER A 21 -25.98 -6.55 -29.48
N VAL A 22 -26.50 -6.35 -30.68
CA VAL A 22 -26.22 -5.19 -31.54
C VAL A 22 -27.21 -4.11 -31.13
N TYR A 23 -26.73 -2.94 -30.67
CA TYR A 23 -27.53 -1.73 -30.65
C TYR A 23 -26.85 -0.66 -31.50
N GLY A 24 -27.56 -0.34 -32.60
CA GLY A 24 -27.20 0.63 -33.60
C GLY A 24 -27.38 2.06 -33.11
N CYS A 25 -26.55 2.93 -33.68
CA CYS A 25 -26.62 4.36 -33.69
C CYS A 25 -27.78 4.88 -34.54
N THR A 26 -28.43 5.94 -34.08
CA THR A 26 -28.93 7.07 -34.89
C THR A 26 -28.97 8.25 -33.92
N GLY A 27 -28.35 9.35 -34.12
CA GLY A 27 -28.21 10.28 -35.22
C GLY A 27 -29.22 11.41 -35.10
N THR A 28 -28.78 12.60 -34.90
CA THR A 28 -29.02 13.87 -35.58
C THR A 28 -29.02 15.09 -34.65
N ASN A 29 -28.04 15.98 -34.83
CA ASN A 29 -28.15 17.38 -35.35
C ASN A 29 -29.26 18.25 -34.72
N ALA A 30 -28.97 19.44 -34.25
CA ALA A 30 -28.49 20.68 -34.84
C ALA A 30 -28.48 21.78 -33.78
N SER A 31 -27.44 22.60 -33.75
CA SER A 31 -27.37 23.93 -34.34
C SER A 31 -27.87 25.12 -33.50
N GLY A 32 -26.99 26.11 -33.41
CA GLY A 32 -27.32 27.51 -33.20
C GLY A 32 -26.63 28.14 -32.01
N SER A 33 -25.46 28.74 -32.19
CA SER A 33 -25.19 30.09 -32.70
C SER A 33 -25.42 31.21 -31.67
N LYS A 34 -24.41 31.89 -31.39
CA LYS A 34 -23.88 33.25 -31.53
C LYS A 34 -23.48 33.87 -30.18
N ASN A 35 -22.21 34.24 -30.13
CA ASN A 35 -21.62 35.58 -30.16
C ASN A 35 -22.18 36.59 -29.16
N ASP A 36 -21.23 37.13 -28.42
CA ASP A 36 -20.64 38.47 -28.44
C ASP A 36 -19.69 38.57 -27.27
N ASP A 37 -18.40 38.77 -27.46
CA ASP A 37 -17.63 39.97 -27.67
C ASP A 37 -17.86 41.07 -26.61
N VAL A 38 -16.75 41.56 -26.05
CA VAL A 38 -16.28 42.92 -25.76
C VAL A 38 -15.32 42.93 -24.58
N VAL A 39 -14.00 43.02 -24.83
CA VAL A 39 -13.08 44.18 -24.85
C VAL A 39 -12.65 44.71 -23.46
N VAL A 40 -11.34 44.46 -23.14
CA VAL A 40 -10.21 45.38 -22.82
C VAL A 40 -10.44 46.52 -21.81
N GLU A 41 -9.55 46.61 -20.83
CA GLU A 41 -8.64 47.73 -20.51
C GLU A 41 -7.92 47.36 -19.18
N ASP A 42 -6.67 47.12 -19.15
CA ASP A 42 -5.46 47.94 -19.09
C ASP A 42 -5.49 49.07 -18.07
N SER A 43 -4.67 48.97 -17.03
CA SER A 43 -4.11 50.13 -16.35
C SER A 43 -2.85 49.72 -15.55
N ASN A 44 -1.77 50.10 -16.14
CA ASN A 44 -0.42 50.30 -15.64
C ASN A 44 -0.38 51.41 -14.57
N SER A 45 0.39 51.22 -13.48
CA SER A 45 1.01 52.35 -12.81
C SER A 45 2.27 51.93 -12.05
N ASN A 46 3.35 52.36 -12.60
CA ASN A 46 4.68 52.51 -11.98
C ASN A 46 4.61 53.48 -10.80
N ASN A 47 5.44 53.24 -9.79
CA ASN A 47 6.17 54.40 -9.22
C ASN A 47 7.49 53.93 -8.59
N ASP A 48 8.54 54.60 -9.09
CA ASP A 48 9.91 54.67 -8.64
C ASP A 48 10.04 55.39 -7.29
N GLY A 49 11.11 55.10 -6.57
CA GLY A 49 11.56 55.92 -5.46
C GLY A 49 12.90 55.41 -4.93
N ALA A 50 13.97 56.08 -5.37
CA ALA A 50 15.37 55.82 -5.09
C ALA A 50 15.86 56.52 -3.81
N ASN A 51 17.04 56.07 -3.40
CA ASN A 51 18.11 56.71 -2.59
C ASN A 51 17.94 56.80 -1.07
N ASP A 52 18.90 56.33 -0.31
CA ASP A 52 20.11 57.13 0.10
C ASP A 52 21.15 56.25 0.80
N GLU A 53 22.40 56.56 0.49
CA GLU A 53 23.62 56.03 1.04
C GLU A 53 23.89 56.58 2.46
N THR A 54 24.47 55.77 3.34
CA THR A 54 25.56 56.25 4.21
C THR A 54 26.47 55.09 4.69
N VAL A 55 27.70 55.22 4.35
CA VAL A 55 28.89 54.49 4.76
C VAL A 55 29.31 54.95 6.16
N VAL A 56 29.63 54.03 7.06
CA VAL A 56 30.69 54.24 8.10
C VAL A 56 31.36 52.90 8.35
N GLU A 57 32.66 52.89 8.15
CA GLU A 57 33.64 51.90 8.60
C GLU A 57 33.78 51.96 10.13
N ASP A 58 33.99 50.79 10.81
CA ASP A 58 35.26 50.43 11.44
C ASP A 58 35.16 49.25 12.39
N GLU A 59 36.20 48.45 12.31
CA GLU A 59 36.94 47.68 13.32
C GLU A 59 36.43 46.32 13.83
N GLU A 60 37.25 45.39 13.47
CA GLU A 60 37.65 44.09 13.97
C GLU A 60 37.25 43.74 15.42
N GLU A 61 36.62 42.57 15.59
CA GLU A 61 37.03 41.64 16.62
C GLU A 61 36.75 40.17 16.19
N ASN A 62 37.85 39.47 16.11
CA ASN A 62 38.03 38.07 15.83
C ASN A 62 37.31 37.23 16.93
N ASN A 63 36.30 36.43 16.57
CA ASN A 63 35.87 35.35 17.41
C ASN A 63 35.59 34.10 16.53
N GLU A 64 36.61 33.25 16.45
CA GLU A 64 36.52 31.92 15.91
C GLU A 64 35.46 31.13 16.71
N GLN A 65 34.23 31.13 16.24
CA GLN A 65 33.23 30.15 16.65
C GLN A 65 33.24 29.01 15.65
N ILE A 66 33.98 27.97 16.02
CA ILE A 66 33.97 26.66 15.37
C ILE A 66 32.52 26.23 15.36
N SER A 67 31.86 26.40 14.23
CA SER A 67 30.60 25.74 13.93
C SER A 67 30.89 24.25 13.73
N ASN A 68 30.79 23.48 14.79
CA ASN A 68 30.63 22.05 14.69
C ASN A 68 29.31 21.77 13.98
N THR A 69 29.36 21.68 12.68
CA THR A 69 28.37 20.94 11.91
C THR A 69 28.63 19.49 12.28
N GLU A 70 27.96 19.03 13.33
CA GLU A 70 27.75 17.62 13.55
C GLU A 70 26.93 17.14 12.33
N GLU A 71 27.63 16.64 11.31
CA GLU A 71 27.05 15.71 10.37
C GLU A 71 26.48 14.59 11.24
N ASN A 72 25.14 14.55 11.34
CA ASN A 72 24.40 13.46 11.92
C ASN A 72 24.59 12.24 11.00
N SER A 73 25.75 11.63 11.08
CA SER A 73 25.98 10.29 10.59
C SER A 73 25.22 9.38 11.56
N GLU A 74 23.92 9.19 11.29
CA GLU A 74 23.15 8.13 11.95
C GLU A 74 23.99 6.86 11.85
N ASP A 75 24.34 6.34 13.01
CA ASP A 75 25.20 5.17 13.17
C ASP A 75 24.49 3.97 12.53
N LYS A 76 24.78 3.72 11.24
CA LYS A 76 24.20 2.60 10.45
C LYS A 76 24.39 1.22 11.10
N SER A 77 25.25 1.15 12.12
CA SER A 77 25.42 -0.07 12.93
C SER A 77 24.21 -0.42 13.79
N LYS A 78 23.31 0.56 14.03
CA LYS A 78 22.14 0.41 14.90
C LYS A 78 20.84 0.10 14.18
N VAL A 79 20.83 0.12 12.86
CA VAL A 79 19.63 -0.17 12.08
C VAL A 79 19.71 -1.51 11.37
N GLU A 80 18.56 -2.09 11.10
CA GLU A 80 18.31 -3.23 10.24
C GLU A 80 17.50 -2.76 9.06
N VAL A 81 17.80 -3.32 7.87
CA VAL A 81 17.13 -2.96 6.62
C VAL A 81 16.26 -4.13 6.18
N PHE A 82 14.98 -3.86 6.02
CA PHE A 82 13.99 -4.81 5.52
C PHE A 82 13.57 -4.41 4.11
N LYS A 83 13.82 -5.29 3.14
CA LYS A 83 13.41 -5.07 1.76
C LYS A 83 11.94 -5.46 1.58
N LEU A 84 11.24 -4.67 0.78
CA LEU A 84 9.83 -4.89 0.48
C LEU A 84 9.65 -5.21 -0.99
N TYR A 85 8.75 -6.14 -1.29
CA TYR A 85 8.52 -6.67 -2.61
C TYR A 85 7.02 -6.78 -2.94
N SER A 86 6.71 -6.75 -4.22
CA SER A 86 5.41 -7.11 -4.78
C SER A 86 5.63 -7.90 -6.07
N LYS A 87 4.58 -8.18 -6.82
CA LYS A 87 4.65 -8.80 -8.14
C LYS A 87 4.12 -7.86 -9.22
N ASP A 88 4.73 -7.91 -10.39
CA ASP A 88 4.20 -7.30 -11.61
C ASP A 88 2.97 -8.08 -12.10
N ALA A 89 1.90 -7.35 -12.46
CA ALA A 89 0.63 -7.95 -12.84
C ALA A 89 0.66 -8.67 -14.20
N GLU A 90 1.56 -8.27 -15.10
CA GLU A 90 1.64 -8.83 -16.45
C GLU A 90 2.61 -10.01 -16.54
N GLN A 91 3.74 -9.91 -15.85
CA GLN A 91 4.82 -10.88 -15.94
C GLN A 91 4.93 -11.80 -14.73
N GLY A 92 4.24 -11.46 -13.62
CA GLY A 92 4.37 -12.17 -12.34
C GLY A 92 5.76 -12.07 -11.69
N ALA A 93 6.63 -11.22 -12.24
CA ALA A 93 7.98 -11.01 -11.74
C ALA A 93 7.96 -10.23 -10.43
N GLU A 94 8.90 -10.56 -9.53
CA GLU A 94 9.08 -9.79 -8.30
C GLU A 94 9.54 -8.36 -8.61
N ILE A 95 8.91 -7.37 -7.99
CA ILE A 95 9.28 -5.95 -8.05
C ILE A 95 9.63 -5.44 -6.66
N ASN A 96 10.66 -4.59 -6.59
CA ASN A 96 11.10 -4.00 -5.33
C ASN A 96 10.27 -2.75 -5.02
N LEU A 97 9.60 -2.73 -3.86
CA LEU A 97 8.82 -1.58 -3.35
C LEU A 97 9.69 -0.60 -2.54
N GLY A 98 10.94 -0.96 -2.26
CA GLY A 98 11.87 -0.17 -1.43
C GLY A 98 12.30 -0.89 -0.17
N GLU A 99 12.81 -0.12 0.77
CA GLU A 99 13.40 -0.61 2.02
C GLU A 99 12.81 0.13 3.22
N VAL A 100 12.82 -0.54 4.37
CA VAL A 100 12.45 0.02 5.68
C VAL A 100 13.64 -0.11 6.61
N GLU A 101 14.15 1.00 7.10
CA GLU A 101 15.20 1.03 8.12
C GLU A 101 14.57 1.07 9.51
N ILE A 102 14.91 0.12 10.35
CA ILE A 102 14.36 -0.03 11.69
C ILE A 102 15.50 -0.20 12.69
N ASN A 103 15.41 0.45 13.86
CA ASN A 103 16.42 0.29 14.88
C ASN A 103 16.44 -1.15 15.39
N LYS A 104 17.63 -1.76 15.50
CA LYS A 104 17.82 -3.13 15.96
C LYS A 104 17.20 -3.40 17.33
N ASN A 105 17.19 -2.39 18.19
CA ASN A 105 16.70 -2.51 19.56
C ASN A 105 15.17 -2.33 19.68
N GLU A 106 14.46 -2.11 18.57
CA GLU A 106 13.00 -2.07 18.62
C GLU A 106 12.41 -3.45 18.92
N SER A 107 11.28 -3.46 19.60
CA SER A 107 10.55 -4.69 19.85
C SER A 107 10.06 -5.32 18.54
N LEU A 108 9.81 -6.62 18.56
CA LEU A 108 9.28 -7.34 17.39
C LEU A 108 7.97 -6.75 16.90
N GLU A 109 7.08 -6.37 17.83
CA GLU A 109 5.80 -5.73 17.54
C GLU A 109 5.99 -4.39 16.80
N ASN A 110 6.96 -3.57 17.25
CA ASN A 110 7.26 -2.30 16.61
C ASN A 110 7.83 -2.50 15.21
N LYS A 111 8.74 -3.46 15.03
CA LYS A 111 9.31 -3.80 13.72
C LYS A 111 8.21 -4.23 12.74
N LEU A 112 7.34 -5.14 13.16
CA LEU A 112 6.22 -5.65 12.37
C LEU A 112 5.23 -4.52 12.01
N SER A 113 4.88 -3.66 12.98
CA SER A 113 3.97 -2.54 12.77
C SER A 113 4.53 -1.51 11.79
N LYS A 114 5.84 -1.24 11.84
CA LYS A 114 6.50 -0.34 10.87
C LYS A 114 6.48 -0.90 9.46
N ILE A 115 6.79 -2.19 9.29
CA ILE A 115 6.71 -2.85 7.99
C ILE A 115 5.28 -2.78 7.45
N ALA A 116 4.28 -3.13 8.27
CA ALA A 116 2.87 -3.07 7.90
C ALA A 116 2.43 -1.67 7.48
N SER A 117 2.88 -0.62 8.20
CA SER A 117 2.59 0.77 7.85
C SER A 117 3.17 1.17 6.50
N VAL A 118 4.43 0.79 6.21
CA VAL A 118 5.06 1.09 4.91
C VAL A 118 4.42 0.29 3.77
N LEU A 119 3.99 -0.95 4.02
CA LEU A 119 3.23 -1.74 3.04
C LEU A 119 1.89 -1.09 2.71
N SER A 120 1.16 -0.63 3.73
CA SER A 120 -0.10 0.11 3.57
C SER A 120 0.10 1.31 2.63
N GLU A 121 1.14 2.11 2.86
CA GLU A 121 1.45 3.29 2.04
C GLU A 121 1.87 2.93 0.60
N LYS A 122 2.77 1.95 0.46
CA LYS A 122 3.44 1.70 -0.83
C LYS A 122 2.66 0.76 -1.76
N ALA A 123 1.84 -0.12 -1.21
CA ALA A 123 1.19 -1.17 -1.97
C ALA A 123 -0.34 -1.18 -1.87
N PHE A 124 -0.92 -0.55 -0.85
CA PHE A 124 -2.32 -0.71 -0.53
C PHE A 124 -3.07 0.62 -0.31
N ASP A 125 -2.66 1.68 -0.98
CA ASP A 125 -3.33 3.00 -1.00
C ASP A 125 -3.68 3.54 0.40
N ASN A 126 -2.82 3.30 1.39
CA ASN A 126 -2.97 3.64 2.81
C ASN A 126 -4.11 2.90 3.53
N LEU A 127 -4.64 1.82 2.97
CA LEU A 127 -5.60 0.97 3.68
C LEU A 127 -4.95 0.37 4.95
N PRO A 128 -5.64 0.38 6.09
CA PRO A 128 -5.05 -0.01 7.36
C PRO A 128 -4.62 -1.48 7.41
N ILE A 129 -3.39 -1.71 7.86
CA ILE A 129 -2.80 -3.02 8.18
C ILE A 129 -2.30 -2.92 9.62
N SER A 130 -3.01 -3.52 10.57
CA SER A 130 -2.73 -3.36 11.99
C SER A 130 -2.33 -4.69 12.63
N LEU A 131 -1.17 -4.73 13.29
CA LEU A 131 -0.82 -5.85 14.15
C LEU A 131 -1.74 -5.86 15.36
N THR A 132 -2.49 -6.93 15.56
CA THR A 132 -3.42 -7.07 16.69
C THR A 132 -2.82 -7.84 17.85
N GLU A 133 -2.08 -8.90 17.57
CA GLU A 133 -1.40 -9.71 18.57
C GLU A 133 -0.27 -10.54 17.96
N ILE A 134 0.63 -11.03 18.82
CA ILE A 134 1.53 -12.16 18.51
C ILE A 134 1.15 -13.27 19.48
N LYS A 135 0.67 -14.38 18.94
CA LYS A 135 0.23 -15.55 19.71
C LYS A 135 1.15 -16.75 19.52
N ASP A 136 1.24 -17.61 20.53
CA ASP A 136 1.97 -18.86 20.44
C ASP A 136 1.02 -20.01 20.06
N ILE A 137 1.30 -20.66 18.94
CA ILE A 137 0.60 -21.85 18.47
C ILE A 137 1.65 -22.95 18.24
N ASP A 138 1.57 -24.06 18.95
CA ASP A 138 2.50 -25.18 18.81
C ASP A 138 3.99 -24.75 18.84
N TRP A 139 4.32 -23.88 19.79
CA TRP A 139 5.67 -23.32 20.01
C TRP A 139 6.14 -22.38 18.90
N LYS A 140 5.25 -21.90 18.04
CA LYS A 140 5.51 -20.94 16.97
C LYS A 140 4.88 -19.61 17.27
N LYS A 141 5.63 -18.53 17.06
CA LYS A 141 5.15 -17.15 17.16
C LYS A 141 4.36 -16.79 15.91
N ILE A 142 3.07 -16.62 16.02
CA ILE A 142 2.18 -16.23 14.92
C ILE A 142 1.72 -14.79 15.13
N ALA A 143 2.09 -13.90 14.19
CA ALA A 143 1.60 -12.52 14.20
C ALA A 143 0.24 -12.46 13.51
N VAL A 144 -0.74 -11.82 14.14
CA VAL A 144 -2.09 -11.62 13.60
C VAL A 144 -2.23 -10.17 13.14
N PHE A 145 -2.52 -9.99 11.85
CA PHE A 145 -2.78 -8.67 11.28
C PHE A 145 -4.24 -8.52 10.88
N ASN A 146 -4.83 -7.39 11.28
CA ASN A 146 -6.17 -7.01 10.82
C ASN A 146 -6.05 -6.04 9.64
N LEU A 147 -6.71 -6.38 8.55
CA LEU A 147 -6.93 -5.52 7.40
C LEU A 147 -8.27 -4.82 7.62
N ASP A 148 -8.28 -3.49 7.58
CA ASP A 148 -9.51 -2.73 7.83
C ASP A 148 -9.77 -1.72 6.71
N GLU A 149 -11.01 -1.29 6.60
CA GLU A 149 -11.42 -0.28 5.65
C GLU A 149 -11.28 1.11 6.26
N MET A 150 -11.23 2.14 5.41
CA MET A 150 -11.17 3.53 5.85
C MET A 150 -12.29 4.38 5.25
N GLY A 151 -12.47 5.59 5.79
CA GLY A 151 -13.45 6.55 5.30
C GLY A 151 -14.88 6.01 5.34
N ASN A 152 -15.59 6.14 4.22
CA ASN A 152 -16.99 5.72 4.10
C ASN A 152 -17.17 4.20 4.15
N ASN A 153 -16.12 3.41 3.91
CA ASN A 153 -16.17 1.95 3.94
C ASN A 153 -15.91 1.36 5.33
N ALA A 154 -15.48 2.20 6.30
CA ALA A 154 -15.22 1.75 7.66
C ALA A 154 -16.51 1.33 8.40
N GLY A 155 -16.36 0.51 9.44
CA GLY A 155 -17.48 0.02 10.25
C GLY A 155 -18.36 -1.01 9.53
N ASN A 156 -19.66 -1.03 9.83
CA ASN A 156 -20.61 -2.03 9.35
C ASN A 156 -21.27 -1.62 8.02
N VAL A 157 -20.49 -1.26 7.03
CA VAL A 157 -20.97 -0.97 5.68
C VAL A 157 -21.06 -2.26 4.88
N GLN A 158 -22.11 -2.42 4.05
CA GLN A 158 -22.24 -3.57 3.16
C GLN A 158 -21.26 -3.47 1.99
N PHE A 159 -20.71 -4.58 1.52
CA PHE A 159 -19.75 -4.60 0.41
C PHE A 159 -20.28 -3.95 -0.88
N SER A 160 -21.61 -4.07 -1.13
CA SER A 160 -22.28 -3.43 -2.25
C SER A 160 -22.25 -1.91 -2.23
N ASP A 161 -22.03 -1.33 -1.05
CA ASP A 161 -22.08 0.10 -0.80
C ASP A 161 -20.68 0.72 -0.66
N TYR A 162 -19.64 -0.07 -0.90
CA TYR A 162 -18.26 0.41 -0.84
C TYR A 162 -17.95 1.35 -1.99
N GLU A 163 -17.37 2.49 -1.66
CA GLU A 163 -16.97 3.53 -2.59
C GLU A 163 -15.45 3.71 -2.61
N GLY A 164 -14.91 3.96 -3.81
CA GLY A 164 -13.48 4.24 -3.98
C GLY A 164 -12.59 3.05 -3.67
N ILE A 165 -11.42 3.33 -3.09
CA ILE A 165 -10.43 2.31 -2.74
C ILE A 165 -10.86 1.54 -1.50
N SER A 166 -10.81 0.21 -1.60
CA SER A 166 -11.13 -0.72 -0.50
C SER A 166 -10.37 -2.03 -0.67
N TRP A 167 -10.14 -2.76 0.43
CA TRP A 167 -9.61 -4.13 0.35
C TRP A 167 -10.49 -5.00 -0.54
N TYR A 168 -11.80 -4.96 -0.32
CA TYR A 168 -12.75 -5.80 -1.03
C TYR A 168 -12.76 -5.55 -2.54
N ASN A 169 -12.85 -4.28 -2.99
CA ASN A 169 -13.00 -3.95 -4.41
C ASN A 169 -11.69 -4.01 -5.20
N ASN A 170 -10.55 -3.66 -4.56
CA ASN A 170 -9.29 -3.43 -5.26
C ASN A 170 -8.26 -4.54 -5.04
N PHE A 171 -8.25 -5.16 -3.85
CA PHE A 171 -7.18 -6.06 -3.45
C PHE A 171 -7.64 -7.52 -3.28
N PHE A 172 -8.92 -7.75 -2.95
CA PHE A 172 -9.48 -9.11 -2.86
C PHE A 172 -10.25 -9.51 -4.12
N ALA A 173 -10.31 -8.64 -5.12
CA ALA A 173 -11.05 -8.87 -6.35
C ALA A 173 -10.11 -9.30 -7.49
N GLY A 174 -10.55 -10.34 -8.25
CA GLY A 174 -9.83 -10.86 -9.41
C GLY A 174 -8.60 -11.70 -9.05
N SER A 175 -8.37 -12.77 -9.82
CA SER A 175 -7.34 -13.78 -9.50
C SER A 175 -5.93 -13.23 -9.47
N THR A 176 -5.55 -12.40 -10.45
CA THR A 176 -4.22 -11.79 -10.49
C THR A 176 -4.02 -10.77 -9.36
N GLY A 177 -5.02 -9.91 -9.11
CA GLY A 177 -4.96 -8.91 -8.04
C GLY A 177 -4.88 -9.56 -6.66
N GLY A 178 -5.68 -10.60 -6.43
CA GLY A 178 -5.65 -11.39 -5.20
C GLY A 178 -4.30 -12.07 -4.97
N GLU A 179 -3.73 -12.75 -5.98
CA GLU A 179 -2.41 -13.37 -5.88
C GLU A 179 -1.30 -12.36 -5.54
N ILE A 180 -1.33 -11.17 -6.16
CA ILE A 180 -0.37 -10.10 -5.86
C ILE A 180 -0.54 -9.61 -4.42
N THR A 181 -1.77 -9.48 -3.95
CA THR A 181 -2.09 -9.06 -2.58
C THR A 181 -1.57 -10.07 -1.56
N GLU A 182 -1.86 -11.36 -1.74
CA GLU A 182 -1.36 -12.45 -0.90
C GLU A 182 0.17 -12.44 -0.85
N TYR A 183 0.80 -12.46 -2.03
CA TYR A 183 2.26 -12.43 -2.13
C TYR A 183 2.86 -11.23 -1.39
N THR A 184 2.32 -10.03 -1.63
CA THR A 184 2.86 -8.79 -1.07
C THR A 184 2.74 -8.78 0.46
N LEU A 185 1.60 -9.18 1.02
CA LEU A 185 1.41 -9.23 2.47
C LEU A 185 2.27 -10.32 3.12
N ILE A 186 2.17 -11.57 2.64
CA ILE A 186 2.81 -12.73 3.24
C ILE A 186 4.34 -12.61 3.15
N ARG A 187 4.88 -12.32 1.97
CA ARG A 187 6.31 -12.24 1.71
C ARG A 187 7.00 -11.20 2.61
N ASN A 188 6.38 -10.02 2.73
CA ASN A 188 6.98 -8.91 3.45
C ASN A 188 6.83 -9.01 4.96
N LEU A 189 5.77 -9.60 5.47
CA LEU A 189 5.61 -9.77 6.91
C LEU A 189 6.39 -10.98 7.45
N LEU A 190 6.53 -12.04 6.67
CA LEU A 190 7.35 -13.20 7.06
C LEU A 190 8.85 -12.93 6.97
N GLN A 191 9.32 -12.03 6.09
CA GLN A 191 10.76 -11.74 5.92
C GLN A 191 11.63 -13.01 5.93
N THR A 192 11.32 -13.97 5.07
CA THR A 192 11.91 -15.33 5.10
C THR A 192 13.43 -15.37 5.00
N GLU A 193 14.06 -14.33 4.46
CA GLU A 193 15.51 -14.19 4.32
C GLU A 193 16.17 -13.55 5.55
N TYR A 194 15.39 -12.96 6.45
CA TYR A 194 15.92 -12.33 7.65
C TYR A 194 16.32 -13.41 8.68
N THR A 195 17.54 -13.34 9.20
CA THR A 195 18.11 -14.38 10.07
C THR A 195 18.04 -14.03 11.57
N GLY A 196 17.56 -12.82 11.90
CA GLY A 196 17.36 -12.41 13.28
C GLY A 196 16.10 -13.02 13.91
N GLU A 197 15.82 -12.62 15.16
CA GLU A 197 14.59 -13.02 15.83
C GLU A 197 13.36 -12.45 15.09
N TRP A 198 12.43 -13.34 14.72
CA TRP A 198 11.23 -12.99 13.94
C TRP A 198 10.06 -13.88 14.32
N ILE A 199 8.93 -13.70 13.64
CA ILE A 199 7.76 -14.58 13.72
C ILE A 199 7.97 -15.85 12.91
N ASP A 200 7.28 -16.92 13.29
CA ASP A 200 7.27 -18.21 12.57
C ASP A 200 6.13 -18.31 11.56
N GLY A 201 5.13 -17.43 11.70
CA GLY A 201 3.99 -17.39 10.79
C GLY A 201 3.20 -16.10 10.91
N VAL A 202 2.33 -15.87 9.92
CA VAL A 202 1.40 -14.76 9.85
C VAL A 202 -0.01 -15.24 9.60
N GLU A 203 -0.98 -14.61 10.24
CA GLU A 203 -2.42 -14.82 10.07
C GLU A 203 -3.08 -13.48 9.79
N PHE A 204 -4.12 -13.47 8.96
CA PHE A 204 -4.84 -12.26 8.63
C PHE A 204 -6.30 -12.34 9.01
N THR A 205 -6.85 -11.22 9.43
CA THR A 205 -8.28 -10.99 9.57
C THR A 205 -8.70 -9.79 8.74
N TYR A 206 -9.93 -9.74 8.35
CA TYR A 206 -10.53 -8.59 7.67
C TYR A 206 -11.71 -8.07 8.48
N LYS A 207 -11.62 -6.82 8.92
CA LYS A 207 -12.62 -6.22 9.84
C LYS A 207 -12.85 -7.10 11.09
N GLY A 208 -11.77 -7.69 11.62
CA GLY A 208 -11.78 -8.56 12.78
C GLY A 208 -12.36 -9.97 12.56
N SER A 209 -12.66 -10.35 11.33
CA SER A 209 -13.21 -11.67 10.97
C SER A 209 -12.25 -12.46 10.09
N LYS A 210 -12.40 -13.80 10.06
CA LYS A 210 -11.63 -14.66 9.15
C LYS A 210 -11.87 -14.23 7.70
N ILE A 211 -10.82 -14.24 6.88
CA ILE A 211 -10.89 -13.96 5.45
C ILE A 211 -11.38 -15.21 4.71
N GLU A 212 -12.46 -15.05 3.95
CA GLU A 212 -13.10 -16.16 3.19
C GLU A 212 -13.48 -15.67 1.77
N PHE A 213 -12.52 -15.01 1.08
CA PHE A 213 -12.72 -14.54 -0.29
C PHE A 213 -11.98 -15.44 -1.28
N ASP A 214 -12.66 -15.82 -2.37
CA ASP A 214 -12.19 -16.80 -3.36
C ASP A 214 -10.87 -16.44 -4.04
N HIS A 215 -10.56 -15.14 -4.12
CA HIS A 215 -9.35 -14.66 -4.81
C HIS A 215 -8.14 -14.45 -3.89
N VAL A 216 -8.31 -14.62 -2.58
CA VAL A 216 -7.23 -14.50 -1.59
C VAL A 216 -7.30 -15.63 -0.55
N PRO A 217 -7.35 -16.91 -0.98
CA PRO A 217 -7.53 -18.04 -0.08
C PRO A 217 -6.38 -18.20 0.93
N GLU A 218 -5.15 -17.82 0.57
CA GLU A 218 -3.99 -17.92 1.46
C GLU A 218 -4.12 -16.95 2.65
N LEU A 219 -4.82 -15.81 2.51
CA LEU A 219 -5.03 -14.90 3.64
C LEU A 219 -6.03 -15.45 4.67
N GLY A 220 -6.80 -16.48 4.32
CA GLY A 220 -7.70 -17.18 5.23
C GLY A 220 -7.02 -18.24 6.11
N GLU A 221 -5.73 -18.50 5.88
CA GLU A 221 -4.97 -19.55 6.56
C GLU A 221 -3.72 -18.97 7.26
N ILE A 222 -3.09 -19.74 8.14
CA ILE A 222 -1.80 -19.36 8.73
C ILE A 222 -0.70 -19.68 7.73
N ASN A 223 0.05 -18.67 7.34
CA ASN A 223 1.20 -18.80 6.46
C ASN A 223 2.46 -18.89 7.29
N TYR A 224 3.20 -19.95 7.14
CA TYR A 224 4.43 -20.20 7.89
C TYR A 224 5.68 -19.77 7.11
N ARG A 225 6.70 -19.40 7.88
CA ARG A 225 8.01 -19.00 7.38
C ARG A 225 8.84 -20.18 6.88
#